data_d8059951fc598e00f42529da4e88fd1b
#
_entry.id   d8059951fc598e00f42529da4e88fd1b
#
_cell.length_a   1.000
_cell.length_b   1.000
_cell.length_c   1.000
_cell.angle_alpha   90.00
_cell.angle_beta   90.00
_cell.angle_gamma   90.00
#
_symmetry.space_group_name_H-M   'P 1'
#
loop_
_entity.id
_entity.type
_entity.pdbx_description
1 polymer ?
#
loop_
_entity_poly.entity_id
_entity_poly.type
_entity_poly.pdbx_seq_one_letter_code
_entity_poly.pdbx_strand_id
1 'polypeptide(L)'
;MFKALNHLITHTCKGAYPVDDPGVQLYHSKKSSDENRSWYIDGQDLLHLACLFETGRYPIERIMVLGGALAHTNKHFKTRTGVPLATLGSYQEEKMAGTRYIVGGLFRGYTGHANSYMGLYENSLTLIPEGDEKEFFGFMRPGFGKPSSSKTFLSVFNPSDLKTDCGLHGERRACINCGYCANVCPVDILPQFTYKCIHADEVEESLAHGLLDCVECSLCTYVCPSKIELSARFKQAKEAYYKERI
;
A
#
# COMPACT_ATOMS: atom_id res chain seq x y z
N MET A 1 -20.35 -5.48 -20.92
CA MET A 1 -19.02 -5.73 -21.51
C MET A 1 -18.41 -7.05 -21.04
N PHE A 2 -18.53 -7.45 -19.78
CA PHE A 2 -17.91 -8.69 -19.26
C PHE A 2 -18.60 -10.01 -19.59
N LYS A 3 -19.85 -10.01 -20.10
CA LYS A 3 -20.61 -11.25 -20.41
C LYS A 3 -19.90 -12.18 -21.42
N ALA A 4 -19.13 -11.62 -22.35
CA ALA A 4 -18.38 -12.41 -23.33
C ALA A 4 -17.17 -13.15 -22.74
N LEU A 5 -16.68 -12.75 -21.57
CA LEU A 5 -15.51 -13.31 -20.91
C LEU A 5 -15.84 -14.28 -19.75
N ASN A 6 -17.13 -14.52 -19.49
CA ASN A 6 -17.59 -15.36 -18.37
C ASN A 6 -17.01 -16.78 -18.40
N HIS A 7 -16.64 -17.29 -19.57
CA HIS A 7 -16.02 -18.61 -19.70
C HIS A 7 -14.54 -18.63 -19.31
N LEU A 8 -13.88 -17.44 -19.24
CA LEU A 8 -12.48 -17.29 -18.81
C LEU A 8 -12.36 -16.89 -17.35
N ILE A 9 -13.41 -16.24 -16.79
CA ILE A 9 -13.41 -15.77 -15.41
C ILE A 9 -13.80 -16.92 -14.50
N THR A 10 -12.83 -17.43 -13.72
CA THR A 10 -13.06 -18.53 -12.78
C THR A 10 -13.47 -18.05 -11.40
N HIS A 11 -12.95 -16.90 -10.97
CA HIS A 11 -13.21 -16.32 -9.66
C HIS A 11 -13.47 -14.83 -9.77
N THR A 12 -14.34 -14.32 -8.90
CA THR A 12 -14.61 -12.88 -8.75
C THR A 12 -14.49 -12.52 -7.27
N CYS A 13 -13.59 -11.60 -6.95
CA CYS A 13 -13.38 -11.12 -5.58
C CYS A 13 -14.02 -9.75 -5.41
N LYS A 14 -14.66 -9.52 -4.27
CA LYS A 14 -15.26 -8.24 -3.90
C LYS A 14 -15.01 -7.97 -2.42
N GLY A 15 -14.54 -6.77 -2.11
CA GLY A 15 -14.26 -6.39 -0.71
C GLY A 15 -13.58 -5.03 -0.63
N ALA A 16 -13.13 -4.69 0.59
CA ALA A 16 -12.27 -3.54 0.84
C ALA A 16 -10.81 -3.86 0.50
N TYR A 17 -9.99 -2.82 0.44
CA TYR A 17 -8.53 -2.98 0.33
C TYR A 17 -8.01 -3.99 1.38
N PRO A 18 -7.13 -4.92 1.00
CA PRO A 18 -6.46 -5.13 -0.28
C PRO A 18 -7.05 -6.31 -1.10
N VAL A 19 -8.35 -6.34 -1.32
CA VAL A 19 -9.01 -7.43 -2.08
C VAL A 19 -8.49 -7.61 -3.50
N ASP A 20 -7.95 -6.55 -4.09
CA ASP A 20 -7.35 -6.53 -5.43
C ASP A 20 -5.94 -7.14 -5.48
N ASP A 21 -5.37 -7.44 -4.32
CA ASP A 21 -4.02 -7.99 -4.23
C ASP A 21 -3.99 -9.46 -4.66
N PRO A 22 -3.16 -9.82 -5.66
CA PRO A 22 -3.07 -11.20 -6.14
C PRO A 22 -2.55 -12.17 -5.07
N GLY A 23 -1.71 -11.72 -4.13
CA GLY A 23 -1.23 -12.54 -3.02
C GLY A 23 -2.33 -12.87 -2.03
N VAL A 24 -3.24 -11.91 -1.73
CA VAL A 24 -4.42 -12.16 -0.91
C VAL A 24 -5.36 -13.15 -1.59
N GLN A 25 -5.61 -12.96 -2.88
CA GLN A 25 -6.45 -13.87 -3.65
C GLN A 25 -5.87 -15.27 -3.70
N LEU A 26 -4.56 -15.41 -3.91
CA LEU A 26 -3.86 -16.68 -3.89
C LEU A 26 -3.95 -17.35 -2.51
N TYR A 27 -3.71 -16.60 -1.43
CA TYR A 27 -3.79 -17.12 -0.06
C TYR A 27 -5.14 -17.80 0.22
N HIS A 28 -6.24 -17.15 -0.16
CA HIS A 28 -7.59 -17.67 0.09
C HIS A 28 -8.07 -18.72 -0.93
N SER A 29 -7.44 -18.84 -2.10
CA SER A 29 -7.85 -19.78 -3.15
C SER A 29 -6.96 -21.00 -3.28
N LYS A 30 -5.69 -20.92 -2.85
CA LYS A 30 -4.74 -22.02 -2.96
C LYS A 30 -5.20 -23.25 -2.18
N LYS A 31 -4.93 -24.43 -2.74
CA LYS A 31 -5.24 -25.73 -2.13
C LYS A 31 -4.03 -26.39 -1.51
N SER A 32 -2.82 -26.00 -1.95
CA SER A 32 -1.55 -26.54 -1.45
C SER A 32 -0.46 -25.48 -1.48
N SER A 33 0.65 -25.75 -0.76
CA SER A 33 1.84 -24.89 -0.75
C SER A 33 2.54 -24.79 -2.11
N ASP A 34 2.37 -25.78 -2.99
CA ASP A 34 2.98 -25.79 -4.32
C ASP A 34 2.45 -24.68 -5.21
N GLU A 35 1.20 -24.26 -4.98
CA GLU A 35 0.55 -23.16 -5.69
C GLU A 35 1.15 -21.79 -5.35
N ASN A 36 2.00 -21.66 -4.32
CA ASN A 36 2.71 -20.42 -3.99
C ASN A 36 3.68 -19.97 -5.09
N ARG A 37 4.02 -20.83 -6.05
CA ARG A 37 4.84 -20.51 -7.23
C ARG A 37 3.99 -20.04 -8.41
N SER A 38 3.03 -19.19 -8.14
CA SER A 38 2.12 -18.63 -9.14
C SER A 38 2.65 -17.32 -9.73
N TRP A 39 2.24 -17.05 -10.96
CA TRP A 39 2.49 -15.79 -11.65
C TRP A 39 1.19 -14.99 -11.71
N TYR A 40 1.32 -13.67 -11.68
CA TYR A 40 0.20 -12.79 -11.96
C TYR A 40 0.59 -11.76 -13.03
N ILE A 41 -0.41 -11.25 -13.72
CA ILE A 41 -0.26 -10.14 -14.67
C ILE A 41 -1.38 -9.14 -14.43
N ASP A 42 -1.04 -7.86 -14.39
CA ASP A 42 -2.03 -6.77 -14.33
C ASP A 42 -2.84 -6.72 -15.62
N GLY A 43 -4.10 -6.27 -15.52
CA GLY A 43 -4.98 -6.14 -16.68
C GLY A 43 -4.43 -5.21 -17.77
N GLN A 44 -3.74 -4.12 -17.40
CA GLN A 44 -3.10 -3.23 -18.37
C GLN A 44 -1.89 -3.88 -19.04
N ASP A 45 -1.09 -4.60 -18.28
CA ASP A 45 0.07 -5.33 -18.81
C ASP A 45 -0.36 -6.49 -19.72
N LEU A 46 -1.49 -7.13 -19.43
CA LEU A 46 -2.08 -8.14 -20.30
C LEU A 46 -2.46 -7.55 -21.68
N LEU A 47 -3.06 -6.35 -21.69
CA LEU A 47 -3.38 -5.64 -22.94
C LEU A 47 -2.11 -5.22 -23.70
N HIS A 48 -1.06 -4.81 -23.01
CA HIS A 48 0.24 -4.50 -23.63
C HIS A 48 0.88 -5.75 -24.24
N LEU A 49 0.80 -6.87 -23.56
CA LEU A 49 1.29 -8.15 -24.07
C LEU A 49 0.54 -8.57 -25.33
N ALA A 50 -0.79 -8.47 -25.32
CA ALA A 50 -1.61 -8.77 -26.50
C ALA A 50 -1.24 -7.87 -27.67
N CYS A 51 -1.08 -6.56 -27.46
CA CYS A 51 -0.65 -5.62 -28.50
C CYS A 51 0.75 -5.95 -29.05
N LEU A 52 1.69 -6.37 -28.19
CA LEU A 52 3.00 -6.83 -28.61
C LEU A 52 2.91 -8.02 -29.56
N PHE A 53 2.09 -9.02 -29.24
CA PHE A 53 1.91 -10.19 -30.10
C PHE A 53 1.24 -9.88 -31.43
N GLU A 54 0.28 -8.96 -31.44
CA GLU A 54 -0.42 -8.55 -32.67
C GLU A 54 0.42 -7.67 -33.59
N THR A 55 1.18 -6.72 -33.01
CA THR A 55 1.86 -5.67 -33.81
C THR A 55 3.37 -5.85 -33.90
N GLY A 56 3.98 -6.73 -33.09
CA GLY A 56 5.43 -6.86 -32.93
C GLY A 56 6.10 -5.67 -32.24
N ARG A 57 5.32 -4.74 -31.66
CA ARG A 57 5.82 -3.54 -30.99
C ARG A 57 5.26 -3.45 -29.57
N TYR A 58 6.15 -3.22 -28.60
CA TYR A 58 5.73 -2.99 -27.22
C TYR A 58 5.10 -1.60 -27.08
N PRO A 59 3.85 -1.49 -26.53
CA PRO A 59 3.20 -0.22 -26.30
C PRO A 59 3.93 0.59 -25.22
N ILE A 60 4.20 1.85 -25.49
CA ILE A 60 4.84 2.77 -24.54
C ILE A 60 3.81 3.65 -23.80
N GLU A 61 2.56 3.58 -24.19
CA GLU A 61 1.48 4.36 -23.58
C GLU A 61 0.81 3.57 -22.48
N ARG A 62 0.65 4.20 -21.32
CA ARG A 62 -0.05 3.66 -20.14
C ARG A 62 -1.13 4.61 -19.66
N ILE A 63 -2.16 4.05 -19.05
CA ILE A 63 -3.15 4.80 -18.30
C ILE A 63 -2.66 4.90 -16.86
N MET A 64 -2.55 6.10 -16.34
CA MET A 64 -2.14 6.39 -14.98
C MET A 64 -3.22 7.16 -14.24
N VAL A 65 -3.29 6.96 -12.94
CA VAL A 65 -4.24 7.64 -12.05
C VAL A 65 -3.49 8.67 -11.22
N LEU A 66 -4.03 9.88 -11.18
CA LEU A 66 -3.62 10.90 -10.21
C LEU A 66 -4.70 10.99 -9.12
N GLY A 67 -4.28 10.86 -7.87
CA GLY A 67 -5.18 10.91 -6.71
C GLY A 67 -4.49 11.48 -5.47
N GLY A 68 -5.23 11.54 -4.37
CA GLY A 68 -4.76 12.05 -3.08
C GLY A 68 -5.39 13.37 -2.69
N ALA A 69 -5.16 13.80 -1.43
CA ALA A 69 -5.79 14.99 -0.84
C ALA A 69 -5.41 16.30 -1.56
N LEU A 70 -4.26 16.34 -2.26
CA LEU A 70 -3.81 17.49 -3.03
C LEU A 70 -4.06 17.34 -4.55
N ALA A 71 -4.65 16.22 -4.99
CA ALA A 71 -5.05 16.09 -6.36
C ALA A 71 -6.40 16.79 -6.58
N HIS A 72 -6.43 17.86 -7.35
CA HIS A 72 -7.67 18.62 -7.65
C HIS A 72 -8.78 17.79 -8.27
N THR A 73 -8.39 16.80 -9.05
CA THR A 73 -9.31 15.88 -9.68
C THR A 73 -8.67 14.50 -9.73
N ASN A 74 -9.36 13.52 -9.17
CA ASN A 74 -9.01 12.12 -9.36
C ASN A 74 -9.25 11.77 -10.84
N LYS A 75 -8.22 11.84 -11.67
CA LYS A 75 -8.31 11.63 -13.11
C LYS A 75 -7.43 10.50 -13.58
N HIS A 76 -7.87 9.87 -14.65
CA HIS A 76 -7.06 8.97 -15.45
C HIS A 76 -6.39 9.74 -16.57
N PHE A 77 -5.10 9.53 -16.75
CA PHE A 77 -4.31 10.15 -17.80
C PHE A 77 -3.71 9.08 -18.70
N LYS A 78 -3.82 9.26 -20.00
CA LYS A 78 -3.05 8.48 -20.94
C LYS A 78 -1.70 9.17 -21.14
N THR A 79 -0.62 8.51 -20.78
CA THR A 79 0.74 9.05 -20.82
C THR A 79 1.74 7.99 -21.23
N ARG A 80 3.01 8.35 -21.34
CA ARG A 80 4.07 7.40 -21.67
C ARG A 80 4.66 6.79 -20.40
N THR A 81 5.12 5.56 -20.50
CA THR A 81 5.93 4.90 -19.48
C THR A 81 7.13 5.76 -19.12
N GLY A 82 7.46 5.88 -17.84
CA GLY A 82 8.57 6.69 -17.38
C GLY A 82 8.31 8.19 -17.40
N VAL A 83 7.05 8.64 -17.35
CA VAL A 83 6.72 10.07 -17.29
C VAL A 83 7.31 10.70 -16.00
N PRO A 84 7.88 11.93 -16.08
CA PRO A 84 8.34 12.65 -14.90
C PRO A 84 7.19 12.93 -13.91
N LEU A 85 7.41 12.74 -12.61
CA LEU A 85 6.39 12.99 -11.59
C LEU A 85 5.94 14.46 -11.58
N ALA A 86 6.86 15.40 -11.84
CA ALA A 86 6.53 16.83 -11.96
C ALA A 86 5.52 17.12 -13.07
N THR A 87 5.57 16.37 -14.18
CA THR A 87 4.62 16.54 -15.28
C THR A 87 3.21 16.14 -14.85
N LEU A 88 3.07 15.04 -14.11
CA LEU A 88 1.79 14.62 -13.53
C LEU A 88 1.34 15.56 -12.41
N GLY A 89 2.28 16.03 -11.58
CA GLY A 89 2.01 17.00 -10.51
C GLY A 89 1.64 18.40 -11.00
N SER A 90 2.00 18.79 -12.23
CA SER A 90 1.66 20.11 -12.80
C SER A 90 0.16 20.29 -13.11
N TYR A 91 -0.63 19.21 -13.05
CA TYR A 91 -2.09 19.26 -13.08
C TYR A 91 -2.71 19.69 -11.73
N GLN A 92 -1.90 20.13 -10.77
CA GLN A 92 -2.34 20.85 -9.58
C GLN A 92 -2.40 22.34 -9.88
N GLU A 93 -3.45 23.02 -9.41
CA GLU A 93 -3.59 24.50 -9.58
C GLU A 93 -2.60 25.28 -8.71
N GLU A 94 -2.10 24.69 -7.62
CA GLU A 94 -1.12 25.33 -6.74
C GLU A 94 0.10 24.42 -6.52
N LYS A 95 1.30 24.96 -6.78
CA LYS A 95 2.56 24.39 -6.30
C LYS A 95 2.63 24.56 -4.79
N MET A 96 2.00 23.72 -4.02
CA MET A 96 2.13 23.73 -2.58
C MET A 96 3.53 23.22 -2.20
N ALA A 97 4.34 24.10 -1.62
CA ALA A 97 5.50 23.68 -0.85
C ALA A 97 5.02 22.67 0.21
N GLY A 98 5.71 21.53 0.33
CA GLY A 98 5.31 20.48 1.27
C GLY A 98 4.34 19.43 0.69
N THR A 99 4.43 19.14 -0.61
CA THR A 99 3.72 18.01 -1.22
C THR A 99 4.59 16.76 -1.23
N ARG A 100 4.07 15.66 -0.69
CA ARG A 100 4.66 14.32 -0.83
C ARG A 100 4.12 13.63 -2.07
N TYR A 101 5.03 13.18 -2.90
CA TYR A 101 4.75 12.35 -4.09
C TYR A 101 4.86 10.89 -3.70
N ILE A 102 3.77 10.14 -3.75
CA ILE A 102 3.75 8.71 -3.50
C ILE A 102 3.46 8.01 -4.82
N VAL A 103 4.46 7.33 -5.36
CA VAL A 103 4.31 6.50 -6.55
C VAL A 103 3.64 5.21 -6.14
N GLY A 104 2.48 4.92 -6.72
CA GLY A 104 1.61 3.83 -6.29
C GLY A 104 0.52 4.28 -5.31
N GLY A 105 -0.08 3.33 -4.61
CA GLY A 105 -1.11 3.58 -3.60
C GLY A 105 -0.52 4.01 -2.26
N LEU A 106 -1.35 4.64 -1.43
CA LEU A 106 -0.95 5.17 -0.11
C LEU A 106 -0.27 4.13 0.80
N PHE A 107 -0.70 2.88 0.75
CA PHE A 107 -0.21 1.82 1.65
C PHE A 107 0.99 1.04 1.10
N ARG A 108 1.13 0.95 -0.23
CA ARG A 108 2.17 0.14 -0.90
C ARG A 108 3.16 0.96 -1.69
N GLY A 109 2.81 2.20 -1.97
CA GLY A 109 3.64 3.10 -2.73
C GLY A 109 4.95 3.46 -2.02
N TYR A 110 5.84 4.05 -2.77
CA TYR A 110 7.10 4.58 -2.27
C TYR A 110 7.17 6.09 -2.53
N THR A 111 7.91 6.78 -1.68
CA THR A 111 8.09 8.23 -1.82
C THR A 111 9.01 8.53 -3.00
N GLY A 112 8.52 9.35 -3.92
CA GLY A 112 9.30 9.94 -5.01
C GLY A 112 9.58 11.41 -4.78
N HIS A 113 10.42 11.98 -5.63
CA HIS A 113 10.67 13.43 -5.71
C HIS A 113 10.09 13.98 -7.01
N ALA A 114 9.85 15.28 -7.07
CA ALA A 114 9.33 15.91 -8.28
C ALA A 114 10.16 15.60 -9.55
N ASN A 115 11.49 15.45 -9.38
CA ASN A 115 12.43 15.12 -10.47
C ASN A 115 12.55 13.61 -10.74
N SER A 116 11.83 12.76 -10.01
CA SER A 116 11.80 11.33 -10.26
C SER A 116 10.83 10.98 -11.40
N TYR A 117 10.91 9.75 -11.87
CA TYR A 117 10.07 9.22 -12.93
C TYR A 117 9.17 8.12 -12.43
N MET A 118 8.02 7.91 -13.09
CA MET A 118 7.16 6.76 -12.83
C MET A 118 7.88 5.46 -13.16
N GLY A 119 7.78 4.48 -12.27
CA GLY A 119 8.29 3.13 -12.50
C GLY A 119 7.52 2.40 -13.61
N LEU A 120 8.13 1.33 -14.14
CA LEU A 120 7.57 0.57 -15.26
C LEU A 120 6.22 -0.07 -14.92
N TYR A 121 6.07 -0.58 -13.71
CA TYR A 121 4.86 -1.29 -13.27
C TYR A 121 3.88 -0.41 -12.50
N GLU A 122 4.21 0.87 -12.32
CA GLU A 122 3.39 1.78 -11.53
C GLU A 122 2.30 2.44 -12.39
N ASN A 123 1.09 2.46 -11.85
CA ASN A 123 -0.09 2.98 -12.55
C ASN A 123 -0.76 4.16 -11.84
N SER A 124 -0.21 4.59 -10.69
CA SER A 124 -0.82 5.68 -9.91
C SER A 124 0.21 6.60 -9.26
N LEU A 125 -0.16 7.86 -9.11
CA LEU A 125 0.55 8.86 -8.33
C LEU A 125 -0.40 9.44 -7.30
N THR A 126 -0.05 9.35 -6.02
CA THR A 126 -0.81 9.90 -4.91
C THR A 126 -0.10 11.12 -4.34
N LEU A 127 -0.82 12.25 -4.23
CA LEU A 127 -0.31 13.53 -3.77
C LEU A 127 -0.96 13.89 -2.44
N ILE A 128 -0.17 14.01 -1.39
CA ILE A 128 -0.65 14.34 -0.06
C ILE A 128 0.23 15.41 0.60
N PRO A 129 -0.30 16.19 1.58
CA PRO A 129 0.50 17.15 2.34
C PRO A 129 1.62 16.45 3.11
N GLU A 130 2.80 17.07 3.20
CA GLU A 130 3.97 16.53 3.91
C GLU A 130 3.75 16.42 5.43
N GLY A 131 2.90 17.23 6.03
CA GLY A 131 2.56 17.10 7.44
C GLY A 131 3.68 17.49 8.41
N ASP A 132 4.48 18.49 8.06
CA ASP A 132 5.60 18.99 8.90
C ASP A 132 5.16 19.80 10.13
N GLU A 133 3.86 19.97 10.36
CA GLU A 133 3.35 20.75 11.49
C GLU A 133 3.59 20.01 12.81
N LYS A 134 4.54 20.54 13.61
CA LYS A 134 4.75 20.07 14.98
C LYS A 134 3.65 20.61 15.88
N GLU A 135 2.81 19.74 16.39
CA GLU A 135 1.79 20.09 17.38
C GLU A 135 2.42 20.34 18.75
N PHE A 136 2.43 21.59 19.20
CA PHE A 136 2.81 21.91 20.57
C PHE A 136 1.67 21.50 21.52
N PHE A 137 1.99 20.74 22.58
CA PHE A 137 1.01 20.16 23.51
C PHE A 137 -0.10 19.31 22.86
N GLY A 138 0.17 18.63 21.75
CA GLY A 138 -0.80 17.79 21.05
C GLY A 138 -1.42 16.67 21.91
N PHE A 139 -0.70 16.22 22.97
CA PHE A 139 -1.20 15.23 23.93
C PHE A 139 -2.36 15.74 24.82
N MET A 140 -2.49 17.06 25.02
CA MET A 140 -3.59 17.67 25.80
C MET A 140 -4.85 17.88 24.97
N ARG A 141 -4.79 17.76 23.66
CA ARG A 141 -5.95 17.96 22.78
C ARG A 141 -6.89 16.75 22.81
N PRO A 142 -8.22 16.96 22.83
CA PRO A 142 -9.22 15.90 22.92
C PRO A 142 -9.22 14.92 21.74
N GLY A 143 -8.51 15.24 20.65
CA GLY A 143 -8.33 14.33 19.50
C GLY A 143 -9.53 14.26 18.55
N PHE A 144 -10.34 15.32 18.44
CA PHE A 144 -11.45 15.38 17.49
C PHE A 144 -11.04 15.21 16.02
N GLY A 145 -9.85 15.64 15.65
CA GLY A 145 -9.29 15.51 14.31
C GLY A 145 -8.31 14.35 14.13
N LYS A 146 -8.16 13.45 15.13
CA LYS A 146 -7.19 12.33 15.06
C LYS A 146 -7.83 11.07 14.49
N PRO A 147 -7.30 10.51 13.40
CA PRO A 147 -7.77 9.21 12.90
C PRO A 147 -7.53 8.13 13.95
N SER A 148 -8.51 7.26 14.16
CA SER A 148 -8.43 6.17 15.12
C SER A 148 -9.16 4.94 14.62
N SER A 149 -8.41 3.92 14.28
CA SER A 149 -8.94 2.61 13.93
C SER A 149 -9.62 1.92 15.14
N SER A 150 -9.12 2.16 16.35
CA SER A 150 -9.66 1.61 17.61
C SER A 150 -10.85 2.38 18.18
N LYS A 151 -11.25 3.47 17.53
CA LYS A 151 -12.34 4.35 18.00
C LYS A 151 -12.15 4.87 19.43
N THR A 152 -10.91 5.11 19.84
CA THR A 152 -10.55 5.55 21.21
C THR A 152 -10.50 7.05 21.40
N PHE A 153 -10.48 7.82 20.29
CA PHE A 153 -10.47 9.29 20.35
C PHE A 153 -11.85 9.88 20.12
N LEU A 154 -12.05 11.12 20.55
CA LEU A 154 -13.31 11.87 20.36
C LEU A 154 -13.64 12.11 18.86
N SER A 155 -12.71 11.87 17.96
CA SER A 155 -12.95 11.84 16.51
C SER A 155 -14.04 10.86 16.07
N VAL A 156 -14.35 9.85 16.89
CA VAL A 156 -15.50 8.95 16.67
C VAL A 156 -16.83 9.69 16.58
N PHE A 157 -16.96 10.80 17.33
CA PHE A 157 -18.17 11.64 17.35
C PHE A 157 -18.15 12.74 16.28
N ASN A 158 -17.03 12.88 15.56
CA ASN A 158 -16.89 13.88 14.52
C ASN A 158 -17.16 13.26 13.14
N PRO A 159 -18.29 13.59 12.48
CA PRO A 159 -18.61 13.05 11.17
C PRO A 159 -17.83 13.68 10.00
N SER A 160 -16.97 14.68 10.29
CA SER A 160 -16.16 15.32 9.24
C SER A 160 -15.08 14.40 8.72
N ASP A 161 -14.76 14.56 7.43
CA ASP A 161 -13.65 13.85 6.80
C ASP A 161 -12.33 14.19 7.52
N LEU A 162 -11.59 13.15 7.87
CA LEU A 162 -10.29 13.31 8.51
C LEU A 162 -9.26 13.77 7.47
N LYS A 163 -8.44 14.74 7.83
CA LYS A 163 -7.34 15.21 6.99
C LYS A 163 -6.36 14.07 6.76
N THR A 164 -6.04 13.83 5.50
CA THR A 164 -4.99 12.87 5.10
C THR A 164 -3.71 13.65 4.88
N ASP A 165 -2.74 13.45 5.76
CA ASP A 165 -1.39 14.01 5.67
C ASP A 165 -0.33 12.97 6.02
N CYS A 166 0.95 13.32 5.93
CA CYS A 166 2.08 12.48 6.30
C CYS A 166 2.52 12.68 7.76
N GLY A 167 1.77 13.44 8.55
CA GLY A 167 2.08 13.72 9.95
C GLY A 167 2.01 12.47 10.82
N LEU A 168 3.07 12.22 11.60
CA LEU A 168 3.02 11.18 12.62
C LEU A 168 2.36 11.73 13.87
N HIS A 169 1.04 11.55 14.01
CA HIS A 169 0.30 12.00 15.18
C HIS A 169 0.62 11.14 16.43
N GLY A 170 1.60 11.59 17.19
CA GLY A 170 2.12 10.90 18.38
C GLY A 170 3.53 10.35 18.19
N GLU A 171 3.99 9.57 19.18
CA GLU A 171 5.35 9.03 19.22
C GLU A 171 5.35 7.52 18.93
N ARG A 172 6.47 7.02 18.42
CA ARG A 172 6.73 5.59 18.31
C ARG A 172 6.95 5.01 19.71
N ARG A 173 6.28 3.90 20.01
CA ARG A 173 6.35 3.22 21.30
C ARG A 173 6.56 1.73 21.12
N ALA A 174 6.90 1.03 22.22
CA ALA A 174 6.97 -0.41 22.23
C ALA A 174 5.62 -1.07 21.92
N CYS A 175 5.65 -2.28 21.40
CA CYS A 175 4.45 -3.04 21.11
C CYS A 175 3.71 -3.36 22.41
N ILE A 176 2.44 -2.96 22.50
CA ILE A 176 1.55 -3.22 23.65
C ILE A 176 0.72 -4.50 23.49
N ASN A 177 0.97 -5.26 22.45
CA ASN A 177 0.28 -6.54 22.17
C ASN A 177 -1.26 -6.42 22.04
N CYS A 178 -1.76 -5.33 21.48
CA CYS A 178 -3.20 -5.05 21.40
C CYS A 178 -3.98 -5.91 20.37
N GLY A 179 -3.29 -6.64 19.47
CA GLY A 179 -3.91 -7.53 18.49
C GLY A 179 -4.55 -6.87 17.27
N TYR A 180 -4.63 -5.53 17.19
CA TYR A 180 -5.26 -4.87 16.04
C TYR A 180 -4.63 -5.22 14.70
N CYS A 181 -3.32 -5.42 14.65
CA CYS A 181 -2.60 -5.81 13.44
C CYS A 181 -3.01 -7.21 12.93
N ALA A 182 -3.32 -8.14 13.83
CA ALA A 182 -3.84 -9.46 13.46
C ALA A 182 -5.29 -9.37 12.95
N ASN A 183 -6.13 -8.55 13.60
CA ASN A 183 -7.54 -8.41 13.22
C ASN A 183 -7.74 -7.82 11.81
N VAL A 184 -6.77 -7.06 11.28
CA VAL A 184 -6.86 -6.46 9.94
C VAL A 184 -6.02 -7.18 8.91
N CYS A 185 -5.32 -8.24 9.30
CA CYS A 185 -4.46 -8.97 8.38
C CYS A 185 -5.30 -9.76 7.37
N PRO A 186 -5.14 -9.51 6.06
CA PRO A 186 -5.94 -10.18 5.04
C PRO A 186 -5.51 -11.63 4.77
N VAL A 187 -4.37 -12.05 5.33
CA VAL A 187 -3.79 -13.39 5.17
C VAL A 187 -3.60 -14.08 6.52
N ASP A 188 -4.36 -13.68 7.53
CA ASP A 188 -4.50 -14.32 8.85
C ASP A 188 -3.17 -14.63 9.58
N ILE A 189 -2.08 -13.93 9.28
CA ILE A 189 -0.83 -14.05 10.02
C ILE A 189 -0.94 -13.31 11.36
N LEU A 190 0.05 -13.52 12.23
CA LEU A 190 0.13 -12.89 13.55
C LEU A 190 1.24 -11.81 13.59
N PRO A 191 1.02 -10.60 13.02
CA PRO A 191 2.08 -9.60 12.80
C PRO A 191 2.80 -9.18 14.09
N GLN A 192 2.11 -9.18 15.25
CA GLN A 192 2.72 -8.82 16.52
C GLN A 192 3.76 -9.86 16.99
N PHE A 193 3.54 -11.13 16.71
CA PHE A 193 4.51 -12.19 17.04
C PHE A 193 5.63 -12.24 16.02
N THR A 194 5.31 -12.21 14.73
CA THR A 194 6.31 -12.10 13.65
C THR A 194 7.28 -10.94 13.89
N TYR A 195 6.75 -9.75 14.29
CA TYR A 195 7.58 -8.59 14.61
C TYR A 195 8.52 -8.84 15.80
N LYS A 196 8.02 -9.50 16.87
CA LYS A 196 8.85 -9.81 18.05
C LYS A 196 9.96 -10.80 17.71
N CYS A 197 9.66 -11.82 16.92
CA CYS A 197 10.65 -12.80 16.46
C CYS A 197 11.73 -12.14 15.60
N ILE A 198 11.35 -11.28 14.65
CA ILE A 198 12.30 -10.49 13.85
C ILE A 198 13.19 -9.61 14.76
N HIS A 199 12.62 -9.00 15.79
CA HIS A 199 13.38 -8.15 16.71
C HIS A 199 14.32 -8.93 17.62
N ALA A 200 14.05 -10.20 17.85
CA ALA A 200 14.88 -11.13 18.61
C ALA A 200 15.85 -11.94 17.73
N ASP A 201 15.89 -11.67 16.42
CA ASP A 201 16.66 -12.42 15.41
C ASP A 201 16.30 -13.92 15.32
N GLU A 202 15.07 -14.27 15.72
CA GLU A 202 14.52 -15.63 15.68
C GLU A 202 13.87 -15.88 14.32
N VAL A 203 14.69 -16.26 13.33
CA VAL A 203 14.25 -16.41 11.93
C VAL A 203 13.22 -17.52 11.76
N GLU A 204 13.47 -18.71 12.32
CA GLU A 204 12.59 -19.88 12.20
C GLU A 204 11.19 -19.59 12.77
N GLU A 205 11.14 -18.98 13.96
CA GLU A 205 9.89 -18.58 14.60
C GLU A 205 9.15 -17.50 13.80
N SER A 206 9.89 -16.56 13.19
CA SER A 206 9.27 -15.54 12.33
C SER A 206 8.62 -16.15 11.08
N LEU A 207 9.22 -17.19 10.51
CA LEU A 207 8.67 -17.96 9.40
C LEU A 207 7.43 -18.76 9.85
N ALA A 208 7.48 -19.41 11.03
CA ALA A 208 6.36 -20.14 11.59
C ALA A 208 5.14 -19.24 11.85
N HIS A 209 5.36 -17.96 12.16
CA HIS A 209 4.31 -16.93 12.32
C HIS A 209 3.87 -16.28 11.01
N GLY A 210 4.30 -16.80 9.84
CA GLY A 210 3.81 -16.43 8.53
C GLY A 210 4.53 -15.23 7.88
N LEU A 211 5.79 -14.99 8.20
CA LEU A 211 6.55 -13.90 7.57
C LEU A 211 6.48 -13.95 6.03
N LEU A 212 6.60 -15.14 5.44
CA LEU A 212 6.59 -15.30 3.98
C LEU A 212 5.20 -15.18 3.35
N ASP A 213 4.13 -15.43 4.11
CA ASP A 213 2.75 -15.25 3.64
C ASP A 213 2.31 -13.77 3.66
N CYS A 214 3.10 -12.88 4.29
CA CYS A 214 2.80 -11.46 4.33
C CYS A 214 2.78 -10.85 2.91
N VAL A 215 1.67 -10.23 2.53
CA VAL A 215 1.47 -9.55 1.23
C VAL A 215 1.88 -8.07 1.23
N GLU A 216 2.48 -7.59 2.31
CA GLU A 216 3.00 -6.22 2.44
C GLU A 216 1.95 -5.12 2.22
N CYS A 217 0.70 -5.39 2.59
CA CYS A 217 -0.42 -4.47 2.40
C CYS A 217 -0.40 -3.24 3.32
N SER A 218 0.48 -3.19 4.31
CA SER A 218 0.65 -2.11 5.30
C SER A 218 -0.52 -1.83 6.24
N LEU A 219 -1.60 -2.59 6.22
CA LEU A 219 -2.73 -2.40 7.13
C LEU A 219 -2.32 -2.55 8.60
N CYS A 220 -1.43 -3.50 8.92
CA CYS A 220 -0.90 -3.69 10.26
C CYS A 220 -0.13 -2.46 10.79
N THR A 221 0.61 -1.78 9.93
CA THR A 221 1.29 -0.51 10.23
C THR A 221 0.27 0.60 10.48
N TYR A 222 -0.73 0.71 9.62
CA TYR A 222 -1.77 1.75 9.70
C TYR A 222 -2.55 1.70 11.01
N VAL A 223 -2.97 0.51 11.46
CA VAL A 223 -3.79 0.35 12.67
C VAL A 223 -2.97 0.34 13.96
N CYS A 224 -1.65 0.36 13.89
CA CYS A 224 -0.78 0.23 15.05
C CYS A 224 -0.86 1.46 15.97
N PRO A 225 -1.40 1.36 17.21
CA PRO A 225 -1.46 2.49 18.13
C PRO A 225 -0.07 2.90 18.65
N SER A 226 0.90 1.99 18.61
CA SER A 226 2.30 2.25 18.98
C SER A 226 3.13 2.84 17.83
N LYS A 227 2.54 3.10 16.67
CA LYS A 227 3.20 3.69 15.49
C LYS A 227 4.42 2.91 15.00
N ILE A 228 4.36 1.59 15.11
CA ILE A 228 5.42 0.69 14.64
C ILE A 228 5.25 0.47 13.13
N GLU A 229 6.31 0.63 12.37
CA GLU A 229 6.35 0.37 10.93
C GLU A 229 6.50 -1.14 10.65
N LEU A 230 5.47 -1.93 10.97
CA LEU A 230 5.49 -3.39 10.86
C LEU A 230 5.78 -3.86 9.44
N SER A 231 5.10 -3.29 8.46
CA SER A 231 5.25 -3.65 7.04
C SER A 231 6.69 -3.46 6.54
N ALA A 232 7.33 -2.33 6.89
CA ALA A 232 8.72 -2.06 6.51
C ALA A 232 9.69 -3.08 7.14
N ARG A 233 9.45 -3.47 8.40
CA ARG A 233 10.25 -4.48 9.08
C ARG A 233 10.11 -5.86 8.44
N PHE A 234 8.90 -6.25 8.08
CA PHE A 234 8.65 -7.53 7.39
C PHE A 234 9.31 -7.58 6.03
N LYS A 235 9.21 -6.48 5.26
CA LYS A 235 9.88 -6.39 3.97
C LYS A 235 11.39 -6.56 4.10
N GLN A 236 12.02 -5.85 5.05
CA GLN A 236 13.47 -5.97 5.32
C GLN A 236 13.85 -7.41 5.71
N ALA A 237 13.08 -8.06 6.59
CA ALA A 237 13.34 -9.43 7.02
C ALA A 237 13.19 -10.43 5.86
N LYS A 238 12.17 -10.27 5.01
CA LYS A 238 12.01 -11.10 3.80
C LYS A 238 13.15 -10.91 2.82
N GLU A 239 13.57 -9.67 2.57
CA GLU A 239 14.73 -9.37 1.71
C GLU A 239 16.02 -10.00 2.24
N ALA A 240 16.27 -9.96 3.55
CA ALA A 240 17.41 -10.61 4.19
C ALA A 240 17.34 -12.14 4.00
N TYR A 241 16.19 -12.74 4.31
CA TYR A 241 15.96 -14.17 4.16
C TYR A 241 16.20 -14.67 2.73
N TYR A 242 15.75 -13.94 1.71
CA TYR A 242 15.98 -14.34 0.32
C TYR A 242 17.43 -14.15 -0.13
N LYS A 243 18.14 -13.15 0.39
CA LYS A 243 19.58 -12.93 0.08
C LYS A 243 20.46 -14.05 0.61
N GLU A 244 20.13 -14.63 1.75
CA GLU A 244 20.90 -15.74 2.34
C GLU A 244 20.70 -17.08 1.61
N ARG A 245 19.70 -17.17 0.74
CA ARG A 245 19.36 -18.39 -0.02
C ARG A 245 19.83 -18.39 -1.48
N ILE A 246 20.37 -17.30 -1.96
CA ILE A 246 20.97 -17.16 -3.29
C ILE A 246 22.47 -17.38 -3.18
#